data_9428052e19f4cbd637493ac61ba273ba
#
_entry.id   9428052e19f4cbd637493ac61ba273ba
#
_cell.length_a   1.000
_cell.length_b   1.000
_cell.length_c   1.000
_cell.angle_alpha   90.00
_cell.angle_beta   90.00
_cell.angle_gamma   90.00
#
_symmetry.space_group_name_H-M   'P 1'
#
loop_
_entity.id
_entity.type
_entity.pdbx_description
1 polymer ?
#
loop_
_entity_poly.entity_id
_entity_poly.type
_entity_poly.pdbx_seq_one_letter_code
_entity_poly.pdbx_strand_id
1 'polypeptide(L)'
;YHGAPADLRDIPLGTFLHVRSFLPPDPKTSVVPVLPVNSKDEAHGYSGKGTRPAENHVLLLEDEPSHCLREGKVWKLMEVELKNNEGTIKARREPAAGGDATVEEETMSFDADIRIWHGRERITVKDLINEGIWPKNGKQTLDGQAVQLGITWKPNYGNEYDHLYVSDIWLDDAAMLHATDLQTETHRAPCAVVGCPPGSM
;
A
#
# COMPACT_ATOMS: atom_id res chain seq x y z
N TYR A 1 2.34 -0.10 -7.16
CA TYR A 1 1.83 -1.14 -6.29
C TYR A 1 2.86 -2.28 -6.21
N HIS A 2 3.20 -2.70 -5.02
CA HIS A 2 4.26 -3.70 -4.76
C HIS A 2 5.61 -3.38 -5.43
N GLY A 3 5.99 -2.11 -5.45
CA GLY A 3 7.25 -1.65 -6.03
C GLY A 3 7.27 -1.50 -7.55
N ALA A 4 6.15 -1.74 -8.23
CA ALA A 4 6.02 -1.66 -9.69
C ALA A 4 4.90 -0.73 -10.13
N PRO A 5 4.91 -0.23 -11.39
CA PRO A 5 3.78 0.46 -11.96
C PRO A 5 2.51 -0.40 -11.94
N ALA A 6 1.37 0.25 -11.70
CA ALA A 6 0.08 -0.42 -11.63
C ALA A 6 -1.03 0.47 -12.19
N ASP A 7 -2.09 -0.15 -12.70
CA ASP A 7 -3.36 0.53 -12.93
C ASP A 7 -4.13 0.60 -11.58
N LEU A 8 -4.92 1.64 -11.38
CA LEU A 8 -5.76 1.74 -10.17
C LEU A 8 -6.72 0.55 -10.00
N ARG A 9 -7.05 -0.12 -11.10
CA ARG A 9 -7.87 -1.35 -11.10
C ARG A 9 -7.16 -2.57 -10.53
N ASP A 10 -5.83 -2.55 -10.52
CA ASP A 10 -5.01 -3.64 -9.98
C ASP A 10 -4.87 -3.54 -8.46
N ILE A 11 -5.23 -2.38 -7.88
CA ILE A 11 -5.09 -2.11 -6.45
C ILE A 11 -6.36 -2.57 -5.72
N PRO A 12 -6.27 -3.50 -4.78
CA PRO A 12 -7.42 -3.95 -4.00
C PRO A 12 -8.07 -2.81 -3.22
N LEU A 13 -9.40 -2.85 -3.11
CA LEU A 13 -10.12 -1.90 -2.26
C LEU A 13 -9.68 -2.03 -0.80
N GLY A 14 -9.50 -0.90 -0.15
CA GLY A 14 -9.03 -0.82 1.22
C GLY A 14 -7.50 -0.72 1.35
N THR A 15 -6.72 -0.90 0.27
CA THR A 15 -5.26 -0.70 0.32
C THR A 15 -4.92 0.68 0.87
N PHE A 16 -4.05 0.71 1.88
CA PHE A 16 -3.51 1.96 2.40
C PHE A 16 -2.57 2.57 1.36
N LEU A 17 -2.82 3.84 1.00
CA LEU A 17 -2.04 4.53 -0.02
C LEU A 17 -1.42 5.80 0.53
N HIS A 18 -0.13 5.95 0.29
CA HIS A 18 0.57 7.21 0.41
C HIS A 18 0.29 8.08 -0.80
N VAL A 19 -0.02 9.33 -0.55
CA VAL A 19 -0.31 10.30 -1.60
C VAL A 19 0.73 11.41 -1.56
N ARG A 20 1.44 11.58 -2.67
CA ARG A 20 2.28 12.75 -2.89
C ARG A 20 1.59 13.69 -3.86
N SER A 21 1.33 14.90 -3.42
CA SER A 21 0.67 15.92 -4.21
C SER A 21 1.51 17.19 -4.29
N PHE A 22 1.30 17.98 -5.34
CA PHE A 22 1.86 19.32 -5.47
C PHE A 22 0.74 20.35 -5.55
N LEU A 23 0.99 21.47 -4.93
CA LEU A 23 0.26 22.68 -5.26
C LEU A 23 0.72 23.17 -6.63
N PRO A 24 -0.18 23.72 -7.46
CA PRO A 24 0.21 24.42 -8.66
C PRO A 24 1.24 25.52 -8.34
N PRO A 25 2.29 25.68 -9.17
CA PRO A 25 3.33 26.66 -8.91
C PRO A 25 2.82 28.10 -8.85
N ASP A 26 1.75 28.41 -9.58
CA ASP A 26 1.08 29.73 -9.55
C ASP A 26 -0.43 29.52 -9.62
N PRO A 27 -1.17 29.85 -8.53
CA PRO A 27 -2.62 29.73 -8.50
C PRO A 27 -3.36 30.61 -9.54
N LYS A 28 -2.69 31.66 -10.08
CA LYS A 28 -3.29 32.54 -11.09
C LYS A 28 -3.19 31.98 -12.50
N THR A 29 -2.13 31.23 -12.77
CA THR A 29 -1.88 30.66 -14.10
C THR A 29 -2.26 29.18 -14.17
N SER A 30 -2.26 28.49 -13.04
CA SER A 30 -2.65 27.07 -12.94
C SER A 30 -4.16 26.99 -12.71
N VAL A 31 -4.90 26.95 -13.80
CA VAL A 31 -6.37 26.81 -13.77
C VAL A 31 -6.81 25.61 -14.56
N VAL A 32 -7.90 25.00 -14.15
CA VAL A 32 -8.54 23.88 -14.86
C VAL A 32 -9.92 24.31 -15.34
N PRO A 33 -10.34 23.85 -16.55
CA PRO A 33 -11.71 24.07 -17.00
C PRO A 33 -12.69 23.44 -16.00
N VAL A 34 -13.75 24.17 -15.70
CA VAL A 34 -14.89 23.56 -15.01
C VAL A 34 -15.60 22.70 -16.04
N LEU A 35 -15.58 21.39 -15.85
CA LEU A 35 -16.28 20.48 -16.74
C LEU A 35 -17.79 20.76 -16.70
N PRO A 36 -18.47 20.72 -17.84
CA PRO A 36 -19.91 20.80 -17.88
C PRO A 36 -20.48 19.61 -17.12
N VAL A 37 -21.18 19.92 -16.07
CA VAL A 37 -21.79 18.96 -15.16
C VAL A 37 -23.23 18.76 -15.62
N ASN A 38 -23.75 17.60 -15.43
CA ASN A 38 -25.13 17.31 -15.77
C ASN A 38 -26.09 18.20 -14.95
N SER A 39 -27.35 18.34 -15.40
CA SER A 39 -28.36 19.22 -14.81
C SER A 39 -28.59 19.04 -13.29
N LYS A 40 -28.15 17.94 -12.69
CA LYS A 40 -28.24 17.72 -11.24
C LYS A 40 -27.15 18.47 -10.47
N ASP A 41 -26.00 18.66 -11.09
CA ASP A 41 -24.88 19.36 -10.45
C ASP A 41 -25.05 20.89 -10.56
N GLU A 42 -25.78 21.39 -11.57
CA GLU A 42 -26.19 22.78 -11.63
C GLU A 42 -27.03 23.17 -10.42
N ALA A 43 -27.88 22.27 -9.92
CA ALA A 43 -28.69 22.49 -8.71
C ALA A 43 -27.81 22.61 -7.43
N HIS A 44 -26.56 22.17 -7.46
CA HIS A 44 -25.61 22.31 -6.36
C HIS A 44 -24.62 23.48 -6.55
N GLY A 45 -24.89 24.37 -7.51
CA GLY A 45 -24.10 25.57 -7.73
C GLY A 45 -22.86 25.41 -8.61
N TYR A 46 -22.68 24.26 -9.26
CA TYR A 46 -21.62 24.03 -10.25
C TYR A 46 -22.12 24.53 -11.63
N SER A 47 -21.66 25.68 -12.05
CA SER A 47 -22.16 26.29 -13.32
C SER A 47 -21.61 25.64 -14.60
N GLY A 48 -20.62 24.79 -14.53
CA GLY A 48 -19.96 24.20 -15.71
C GLY A 48 -19.30 25.20 -16.66
N LYS A 49 -19.22 26.48 -16.27
CA LYS A 49 -18.69 27.58 -17.07
C LYS A 49 -17.47 28.20 -16.40
N GLY A 50 -16.47 28.53 -17.21
CA GLY A 50 -15.26 29.20 -16.74
C GLY A 50 -14.14 28.27 -16.33
N THR A 51 -13.26 28.78 -15.53
CA THR A 51 -12.11 28.05 -14.98
C THR A 51 -12.07 28.24 -13.46
N ARG A 52 -11.52 27.26 -12.78
CA ARG A 52 -11.20 27.35 -11.35
C ARG A 52 -9.71 27.19 -11.13
N PRO A 53 -9.14 27.69 -10.02
CA PRO A 53 -7.78 27.36 -9.67
C PRO A 53 -7.59 25.85 -9.65
N ALA A 54 -6.47 25.37 -10.19
CA ALA A 54 -6.15 23.97 -10.09
C ALA A 54 -5.89 23.65 -8.61
N GLU A 55 -6.56 22.62 -8.15
CA GLU A 55 -6.30 22.05 -6.82
C GLU A 55 -5.01 21.25 -6.84
N ASN A 56 -4.67 20.62 -5.73
CA ASN A 56 -3.51 19.76 -5.64
C ASN A 56 -3.52 18.70 -6.74
N HIS A 57 -2.40 18.56 -7.44
CA HIS A 57 -2.21 17.46 -8.37
C HIS A 57 -1.60 16.29 -7.64
N VAL A 58 -2.22 15.15 -7.74
CA VAL A 58 -1.62 13.88 -7.29
C VAL A 58 -0.52 13.51 -8.29
N LEU A 59 0.72 13.45 -7.82
CA LEU A 59 1.86 13.02 -8.63
C LEU A 59 2.15 11.55 -8.49
N LEU A 60 1.90 11.02 -7.32
CA LEU A 60 2.28 9.67 -6.96
C LEU A 60 1.29 9.11 -5.95
N LEU A 61 0.81 7.91 -6.24
CA LEU A 61 0.09 7.06 -5.30
C LEU A 61 0.93 5.82 -5.09
N GLU A 62 1.22 5.50 -3.86
CA GLU A 62 2.07 4.35 -3.50
C GLU A 62 1.40 3.55 -2.40
N ASP A 63 1.41 2.22 -2.50
CA ASP A 63 1.16 1.36 -1.35
C ASP A 63 2.35 1.39 -0.38
N GLU A 64 2.19 0.86 0.80
CA GLU A 64 3.22 0.89 1.84
C GLU A 64 4.55 0.28 1.39
N PRO A 65 4.60 -0.91 0.74
CA PRO A 65 5.85 -1.46 0.25
C PRO A 65 6.55 -0.56 -0.77
N SER A 66 5.80 0.00 -1.74
CA SER A 66 6.37 0.90 -2.74
C SER A 66 6.95 2.16 -2.11
N HIS A 67 6.23 2.72 -1.12
CA HIS A 67 6.70 3.88 -0.36
C HIS A 67 7.98 3.56 0.40
N CYS A 68 8.02 2.45 1.12
CA CYS A 68 9.20 2.02 1.87
C CYS A 68 10.40 1.78 0.96
N LEU A 69 10.22 1.09 -0.18
CA LEU A 69 11.28 0.85 -1.16
C LEU A 69 11.85 2.16 -1.70
N ARG A 70 11.00 3.11 -2.08
CA ARG A 70 11.42 4.40 -2.61
C ARG A 70 12.15 5.26 -1.57
N GLU A 71 11.69 5.23 -0.33
CA GLU A 71 12.30 6.00 0.77
C GLU A 71 13.50 5.28 1.41
N GLY A 72 13.83 4.06 0.97
CA GLY A 72 14.86 3.24 1.60
C GLY A 72 14.53 2.87 3.04
N LYS A 73 13.26 2.59 3.33
CA LYS A 73 12.75 2.21 4.65
C LYS A 73 12.36 0.74 4.69
N VAL A 74 12.36 0.19 5.90
CA VAL A 74 11.87 -1.16 6.19
C VAL A 74 11.04 -1.14 7.47
N TRP A 75 10.18 -2.10 7.60
CA TRP A 75 9.51 -2.40 8.85
C TRP A 75 10.34 -3.41 9.64
N LYS A 76 10.45 -3.21 10.95
CA LYS A 76 11.00 -4.20 11.88
C LYS A 76 9.90 -4.73 12.77
N LEU A 77 9.69 -6.03 12.75
CA LEU A 77 8.74 -6.69 13.62
C LEU A 77 9.29 -6.73 15.04
N MET A 78 8.61 -6.04 15.96
CA MET A 78 9.04 -5.92 17.35
C MET A 78 8.32 -6.88 18.29
N GLU A 79 7.04 -7.10 18.03
CA GLU A 79 6.20 -7.96 18.86
C GLU A 79 5.06 -8.53 18.01
N VAL A 80 4.68 -9.76 18.28
CA VAL A 80 3.45 -10.37 17.78
C VAL A 80 2.63 -10.89 18.94
N GLU A 81 1.33 -10.63 18.91
CA GLU A 81 0.36 -11.24 19.81
C GLU A 81 -0.62 -12.07 18.98
N LEU A 82 -0.73 -13.35 19.31
CA LEU A 82 -1.52 -14.30 18.56
C LEU A 82 -2.66 -14.86 19.39
N LYS A 83 -3.85 -14.93 18.78
CA LYS A 83 -5.03 -15.56 19.36
C LYS A 83 -5.82 -16.23 18.22
N ASN A 84 -5.83 -17.57 18.19
CA ASN A 84 -6.59 -18.33 17.18
C ASN A 84 -6.27 -17.98 15.71
N ASN A 85 -5.01 -17.79 15.35
CA ASN A 85 -4.50 -17.36 14.05
C ASN A 85 -4.84 -15.92 13.63
N GLU A 86 -5.35 -15.13 14.53
CA GLU A 86 -5.56 -13.68 14.39
C GLU A 86 -4.74 -12.98 15.46
N GLY A 87 -4.47 -11.72 15.28
CA GLY A 87 -3.72 -11.02 16.31
C GLY A 87 -3.31 -9.62 15.95
N THR A 88 -2.27 -9.16 16.62
CA THR A 88 -1.65 -7.86 16.39
C THR A 88 -0.15 -8.00 16.19
N ILE A 89 0.37 -7.13 15.35
CA ILE A 89 1.80 -6.96 15.12
C ILE A 89 2.15 -5.54 15.55
N LYS A 90 3.13 -5.43 16.44
CA LYS A 90 3.80 -4.17 16.71
C LYS A 90 5.04 -4.11 15.83
N ALA A 91 5.10 -3.11 14.96
CA ALA A 91 6.20 -2.93 14.04
C ALA A 91 6.72 -1.49 14.08
N ARG A 92 7.98 -1.32 13.72
CA ARG A 92 8.67 -0.05 13.68
C ARG A 92 9.22 0.20 12.28
N ARG A 93 8.84 1.32 11.68
CA ARG A 93 9.34 1.76 10.37
C ARG A 93 10.59 2.61 10.58
N GLU A 94 11.67 2.21 9.94
CA GLU A 94 12.96 2.90 10.05
C GLU A 94 13.75 2.82 8.73
N PRO A 95 14.78 3.66 8.55
CA PRO A 95 15.68 3.56 7.40
C PRO A 95 16.39 2.20 7.37
N ALA A 96 16.43 1.55 6.21
CA ALA A 96 17.08 0.26 6.01
C ALA A 96 18.59 0.31 6.31
N ALA A 97 19.25 1.45 6.01
CA ALA A 97 20.67 1.65 6.22
C ALA A 97 21.02 2.15 7.65
N GLY A 98 20.02 2.30 8.53
CA GLY A 98 20.19 2.97 9.81
C GLY A 98 20.30 4.49 9.67
N GLY A 99 20.10 5.24 10.75
CA GLY A 99 20.21 6.69 10.77
C GLY A 99 19.27 7.33 11.80
N ASP A 100 19.42 8.65 12.01
CA ASP A 100 18.62 9.44 12.96
C ASP A 100 17.25 9.87 12.41
N ALA A 101 16.66 9.11 11.50
CA ALA A 101 15.35 9.43 10.97
C ALA A 101 14.26 9.16 12.02
N THR A 102 13.15 9.87 11.86
CA THR A 102 11.96 9.67 12.72
C THR A 102 11.52 8.21 12.65
N VAL A 103 11.52 7.57 13.79
CA VAL A 103 11.06 6.19 13.96
C VAL A 103 9.55 6.24 14.19
N GLU A 104 8.82 5.53 13.37
CA GLU A 104 7.37 5.40 13.49
C GLU A 104 7.02 4.00 13.99
N GLU A 105 6.39 3.92 15.14
CA GLU A 105 5.87 2.65 15.68
C GLU A 105 4.36 2.56 15.49
N GLU A 106 3.92 1.43 14.97
CA GLU A 106 2.52 1.14 14.75
C GLU A 106 2.15 -0.24 15.30
N THR A 107 0.92 -0.33 15.79
CA THR A 107 0.32 -1.62 16.15
C THR A 107 -0.84 -1.87 15.21
N MET A 108 -0.71 -2.89 14.41
CA MET A 108 -1.67 -3.24 13.37
C MET A 108 -2.26 -4.62 13.64
N SER A 109 -3.52 -4.80 13.33
CA SER A 109 -4.18 -6.10 13.43
C SER A 109 -3.90 -6.95 12.19
N PHE A 110 -4.05 -8.25 12.33
CA PHE A 110 -4.11 -9.19 11.21
C PHE A 110 -5.12 -10.28 11.52
N ASP A 111 -5.65 -10.90 10.49
CA ASP A 111 -6.58 -12.03 10.59
C ASP A 111 -6.02 -13.28 9.92
N ALA A 112 -6.83 -14.34 9.88
CA ALA A 112 -6.45 -15.62 9.32
C ALA A 112 -6.13 -15.58 7.82
N ASP A 113 -6.56 -14.52 7.11
CA ASP A 113 -6.35 -14.35 5.67
C ASP A 113 -5.00 -13.70 5.34
N ILE A 114 -4.23 -13.31 6.34
CA ILE A 114 -2.88 -12.74 6.16
C ILE A 114 -2.04 -13.60 5.23
N ARG A 115 -1.36 -12.97 4.30
CA ARG A 115 -0.46 -13.62 3.34
C ARG A 115 0.98 -13.37 3.77
N ILE A 116 1.72 -14.42 4.00
CA ILE A 116 3.12 -14.34 4.42
C ILE A 116 3.98 -14.99 3.34
N TRP A 117 5.01 -14.27 2.91
CA TRP A 117 5.85 -14.65 1.79
C TRP A 117 7.29 -14.80 2.24
N HIS A 118 7.91 -15.91 1.87
CA HIS A 118 9.33 -16.20 2.08
C HIS A 118 9.94 -16.66 0.75
N GLY A 119 10.83 -15.87 0.20
CA GLY A 119 11.28 -16.07 -1.17
C GLY A 119 10.11 -16.03 -2.17
N ARG A 120 9.86 -17.14 -2.85
CA ARG A 120 8.75 -17.28 -3.81
C ARG A 120 7.55 -18.04 -3.26
N GLU A 121 7.62 -18.46 -2.03
CA GLU A 121 6.62 -19.34 -1.43
C GLU A 121 5.71 -18.56 -0.45
N ARG A 122 4.44 -18.91 -0.50
CA ARG A 122 3.49 -18.46 0.52
C ARG A 122 3.53 -19.46 1.67
N ILE A 123 3.88 -18.97 2.85
CA ILE A 123 3.84 -19.71 4.09
C ILE A 123 2.65 -19.29 4.95
N THR A 124 2.34 -20.04 5.96
CA THR A 124 1.20 -19.79 6.85
C THR A 124 1.66 -19.37 8.24
N VAL A 125 0.76 -18.78 9.02
CA VAL A 125 0.98 -18.50 10.45
C VAL A 125 1.37 -19.79 11.20
N LYS A 126 0.81 -20.95 10.80
CA LYS A 126 1.16 -22.24 11.41
C LYS A 126 2.60 -22.65 11.16
N ASP A 127 3.14 -22.33 9.98
CA ASP A 127 4.54 -22.64 9.66
C ASP A 127 5.46 -21.83 10.57
N LEU A 128 5.20 -20.53 10.75
CA LEU A 128 5.95 -19.69 11.67
C LEU A 128 5.86 -20.16 13.14
N ILE A 129 4.71 -20.67 13.56
CA ILE A 129 4.54 -21.27 14.90
C ILE A 129 5.36 -22.57 15.01
N ASN A 130 5.32 -23.43 13.99
CA ASN A 130 6.03 -24.71 14.00
C ASN A 130 7.54 -24.52 14.00
N GLU A 131 8.03 -23.48 13.36
CA GLU A 131 9.44 -23.07 13.35
C GLU A 131 9.87 -22.33 14.62
N GLY A 132 8.91 -22.00 15.51
CA GLY A 132 9.17 -21.30 16.75
C GLY A 132 9.46 -19.80 16.58
N ILE A 133 9.17 -19.23 15.40
CA ILE A 133 9.36 -17.81 15.08
C ILE A 133 8.22 -16.99 15.72
N TRP A 134 7.00 -17.52 15.67
CA TRP A 134 5.83 -16.91 16.29
C TRP A 134 5.28 -17.75 17.44
N PRO A 135 4.61 -17.14 18.44
CA PRO A 135 4.06 -17.88 19.57
C PRO A 135 2.86 -18.71 19.10
N LYS A 136 2.61 -19.82 19.77
CA LYS A 136 1.40 -20.60 19.53
C LYS A 136 0.13 -19.84 19.98
N ASN A 137 0.26 -19.05 21.03
CA ASN A 137 -0.78 -18.19 21.60
C ASN A 137 -0.12 -17.15 22.52
N GLY A 138 -0.74 -15.97 22.66
CA GLY A 138 -0.22 -14.89 23.49
C GLY A 138 0.84 -14.05 22.78
N LYS A 139 1.67 -13.39 23.58
CA LYS A 139 2.64 -12.39 23.16
C LYS A 139 4.05 -12.95 23.05
N GLN A 140 4.76 -12.50 22.03
CA GLN A 140 6.19 -12.75 21.86
C GLN A 140 6.89 -11.52 21.32
N THR A 141 7.99 -11.14 21.96
CA THR A 141 8.92 -10.14 21.43
C THR A 141 9.75 -10.77 20.33
N LEU A 142 9.91 -10.04 19.23
CA LEU A 142 10.73 -10.45 18.08
C LEU A 142 12.02 -9.64 18.04
N ASP A 143 13.04 -10.20 17.38
CA ASP A 143 14.39 -9.58 17.34
C ASP A 143 14.51 -8.42 16.33
N GLY A 144 13.37 -7.86 15.88
CA GLY A 144 13.38 -6.77 14.91
C GLY A 144 13.72 -7.23 13.49
N GLN A 145 13.24 -8.38 13.07
CA GLN A 145 13.37 -8.85 11.69
C GLN A 145 12.87 -7.80 10.72
N ALA A 146 13.70 -7.44 9.74
CA ALA A 146 13.34 -6.52 8.69
C ALA A 146 12.41 -7.19 7.68
N VAL A 147 11.29 -6.53 7.38
CA VAL A 147 10.25 -7.02 6.47
C VAL A 147 9.66 -5.86 5.66
N GLN A 148 8.88 -6.19 4.63
CA GLN A 148 7.94 -5.25 4.03
C GLN A 148 6.51 -5.67 4.40
N LEU A 149 5.65 -4.68 4.61
CA LEU A 149 4.26 -4.89 5.02
C LEU A 149 3.29 -4.35 4.00
N GLY A 150 2.34 -5.14 3.58
CA GLY A 150 1.14 -4.68 2.90
C GLY A 150 0.11 -4.26 3.94
N ILE A 151 -0.35 -3.01 3.86
CA ILE A 151 -1.28 -2.45 4.83
C ILE A 151 -2.62 -2.16 4.15
N THR A 152 -3.69 -2.47 4.83
CA THR A 152 -5.05 -2.23 4.36
C THR A 152 -5.93 -1.68 5.48
N TRP A 153 -6.94 -0.91 5.08
CA TRP A 153 -8.03 -0.53 5.96
C TRP A 153 -9.12 -1.60 5.91
N LYS A 154 -9.59 -2.04 7.06
CA LYS A 154 -10.78 -2.89 7.14
C LYS A 154 -11.88 -2.17 7.89
N PRO A 155 -13.15 -2.33 7.48
CA PRO A 155 -14.26 -1.79 8.22
C PRO A 155 -14.43 -2.54 9.55
N ASN A 156 -14.70 -1.79 10.61
CA ASN A 156 -15.22 -2.34 11.85
C ASN A 156 -16.71 -2.73 11.72
N TYR A 157 -17.32 -3.18 12.81
CA TYR A 157 -18.73 -3.55 12.84
C TYR A 157 -19.70 -2.42 12.49
N GLY A 158 -19.24 -1.14 12.55
CA GLY A 158 -19.99 0.05 12.14
C GLY A 158 -19.76 0.47 10.70
N ASN A 159 -19.02 -0.32 9.91
CA ASN A 159 -18.51 0.04 8.57
C ASN A 159 -17.58 1.27 8.57
N GLU A 160 -16.97 1.59 9.68
CA GLU A 160 -15.94 2.62 9.80
C GLU A 160 -14.58 1.99 9.49
N TYR A 161 -13.82 2.61 8.60
CA TYR A 161 -12.47 2.20 8.25
C TYR A 161 -11.47 2.92 9.17
N ASP A 162 -11.41 2.49 10.43
CA ASP A 162 -10.65 3.14 11.49
C ASP A 162 -9.43 2.31 11.98
N HIS A 163 -9.28 1.10 11.45
CA HIS A 163 -8.21 0.19 11.85
C HIS A 163 -7.33 -0.22 10.69
N LEU A 164 -6.03 -0.16 10.92
CA LEU A 164 -5.03 -0.69 10.00
C LEU A 164 -4.84 -2.18 10.22
N TYR A 165 -4.84 -2.92 9.12
CA TYR A 165 -4.57 -4.35 9.08
C TYR A 165 -3.37 -4.65 8.21
N VAL A 166 -2.58 -5.62 8.61
CA VAL A 166 -1.54 -6.20 7.79
C VAL A 166 -2.17 -7.25 6.89
N SER A 167 -2.14 -7.03 5.59
CA SER A 167 -2.64 -7.97 4.59
C SER A 167 -1.55 -8.91 4.08
N ASP A 168 -0.32 -8.40 4.00
CA ASP A 168 0.83 -9.12 3.48
C ASP A 168 2.08 -8.87 4.33
N ILE A 169 2.90 -9.88 4.47
CA ILE A 169 4.24 -9.77 5.04
C ILE A 169 5.23 -10.40 4.05
N TRP A 170 6.19 -9.63 3.58
CA TRP A 170 7.34 -10.14 2.83
C TRP A 170 8.54 -10.22 3.78
N LEU A 171 8.90 -11.44 4.14
CA LEU A 171 9.91 -11.73 5.17
C LEU A 171 11.34 -11.46 4.71
N ASP A 172 11.56 -11.33 3.41
CA ASP A 172 12.88 -11.11 2.81
C ASP A 172 12.77 -10.34 1.48
N ASP A 173 13.90 -9.85 1.01
CA ASP A 173 14.01 -9.08 -0.23
C ASP A 173 13.62 -9.92 -1.47
N ALA A 174 13.85 -11.23 -1.44
CA ALA A 174 13.51 -12.12 -2.57
C ALA A 174 11.97 -12.24 -2.71
N ALA A 175 11.24 -12.28 -1.60
CA ALA A 175 9.79 -12.28 -1.59
C ALA A 175 9.24 -10.96 -2.14
N MET A 176 9.80 -9.82 -1.73
CA MET A 176 9.38 -8.52 -2.22
C MET A 176 9.70 -8.34 -3.72
N LEU A 177 10.89 -8.77 -4.16
CA LEU A 177 11.26 -8.73 -5.57
C LEU A 177 10.33 -9.61 -6.42
N HIS A 178 9.96 -10.78 -5.92
CA HIS A 178 9.01 -11.65 -6.62
C HIS A 178 7.63 -10.98 -6.77
N ALA A 179 7.14 -10.30 -5.73
CA ALA A 179 5.89 -9.55 -5.81
C ALA A 179 5.97 -8.41 -6.85
N THR A 180 7.11 -7.71 -6.89
CA THR A 180 7.40 -6.64 -7.88
C THR A 180 7.39 -7.17 -9.30
N ASP A 181 8.02 -8.33 -9.53
CA ASP A 181 8.07 -8.98 -10.85
C ASP A 181 6.67 -9.37 -11.31
N LEU A 182 5.88 -10.02 -10.44
CA LEU A 182 4.50 -10.40 -10.74
C LEU A 182 3.63 -9.20 -11.08
N GLN A 183 3.75 -8.10 -10.34
CA GLN A 183 3.00 -6.88 -10.63
C GLN A 183 3.44 -6.26 -11.97
N THR A 184 4.73 -6.27 -12.26
CA THR A 184 5.26 -5.79 -13.54
C THR A 184 4.72 -6.60 -14.71
N GLU A 185 4.65 -7.90 -14.59
CA GLU A 185 4.08 -8.81 -15.60
C GLU A 185 2.58 -8.55 -15.77
N THR A 186 1.85 -8.41 -14.68
CA THR A 186 0.41 -8.10 -14.67
C THR A 186 0.13 -6.79 -15.38
N HIS A 187 0.91 -5.74 -15.11
CA HIS A 187 0.75 -4.43 -15.74
C HIS A 187 1.07 -4.46 -17.23
N ARG A 188 2.00 -5.30 -17.68
CA ARG A 188 2.37 -5.45 -19.09
C ARG A 188 1.39 -6.30 -19.91
N ALA A 189 0.70 -7.24 -19.27
CA ALA A 189 -0.19 -8.18 -19.93
C ALA A 189 -1.30 -7.52 -20.79
N PRO A 190 -1.98 -6.44 -20.35
CA PRO A 190 -2.99 -5.76 -21.16
C PRO A 190 -2.45 -5.15 -22.46
N CYS A 191 -1.19 -4.69 -22.45
CA CYS A 191 -0.56 -4.12 -23.66
C CYS A 191 -0.29 -5.16 -24.76
N ALA A 192 -0.20 -6.43 -24.41
CA ALA A 192 0.03 -7.52 -25.36
C ALA A 192 -1.27 -7.97 -26.07
N VAL A 193 -2.43 -7.74 -25.44
CA VAL A 193 -3.75 -8.17 -25.96
C VAL A 193 -4.36 -7.12 -26.89
N VAL A 194 -4.09 -5.86 -26.66
CA VAL A 194 -4.48 -4.77 -27.57
C VAL A 194 -3.30 -4.53 -28.49
N GLY A 195 -3.24 -5.27 -29.60
CA GLY A 195 -2.20 -5.11 -30.60
C GLY A 195 -2.05 -3.62 -30.94
N CYS A 196 -0.94 -3.00 -30.53
CA CYS A 196 -0.57 -1.68 -31.02
C CYS A 196 -0.47 -1.81 -32.52
N PRO A 197 -1.24 -1.03 -33.33
CA PRO A 197 -1.09 -1.06 -34.74
C PRO A 197 0.37 -0.68 -35.10
N PRO A 198 1.05 -1.41 -35.99
CA PRO A 198 2.38 -1.05 -36.43
C PRO A 198 2.28 0.27 -37.18
N GLY A 199 2.84 1.34 -36.61
CA GLY A 199 3.03 2.59 -37.35
C GLY A 199 2.41 3.85 -36.79
N SER A 200 2.77 4.20 -35.58
CA SER A 200 2.72 5.61 -35.15
C SER A 200 4.04 5.91 -34.40
N MET A 201 5.06 6.16 -35.22
CA MET A 201 6.18 6.99 -34.83
C MET A 201 5.92 8.42 -35.25
#